data_271368e1799f35c12e956d68a093dc5d
#
_entry.id   271368e1799f35c12e956d68a093dc5d
#
_cell.length_a   1.000
_cell.length_b   1.000
_cell.length_c   1.000
_cell.angle_alpha   90.00
_cell.angle_beta   90.00
_cell.angle_gamma   90.00
#
_symmetry.space_group_name_H-M   'P 1'
#
loop_
_entity.id
_entity.type
_entity.pdbx_description
1 polymer ?
#
loop_
_entity_poly.entity_id
_entity_poly.type
_entity_poly.pdbx_seq_one_letter_code
_entity_poly.pdbx_strand_id
1 'polypeptide(L)'
;MSTARDERPNILVLCMDQWDVHMDLPPGVELPAIQRLVGAGVSLANQYCTVPQCTPSRAIMWTGQHAKNVGLWDNTNFAWTDVLDEAVPTVGTMLREQGYYTAFKGKWHLSHPERSSDALEGYGFSDYQSWGDNWGGPLQGEELDGTVAFETVDWLRHKRPRDRPWFLVSSMVNPHDIMFLRAGPDERPHANGAMAALTHPPQDLGFMREYDIELPGNFSDDLEAQPYGVRSYKRNTDWNYGRIPEGREDLWKVRRNYLINCLRMVDAEFQKILDELDRQDLWRSTVVVLTSDHGEMNGGHGMTQKGAIPFQEASIVNMTVVSPRGPSGDHSDAVGSHLDLATTFLSWAGLEQADIRERYPALKGRNLRPVLEDPRRSDPPRGSASAPGDGALVNWDGLNMLDPEWAIQGALGELAQLGHGPDRTLEDCLRVGETYGAPDMDKRTFFRAVSDGRHKLVRWFSPTRYETPRTVPELHATSDVALYDLLEDPGETNNIGDPSRPGYDEELVASMLKKLVHLIDTELGEDERPFDLDLFGTREVRYRPEDVATDAPAEEQPAEPGPGTTEQPGDAF
;
A
#
# COMPACT_ATOMS: atom_id res chain seq x y z
N MET A 1 26.69 -40.92 6.05
CA MET A 1 26.35 -40.11 7.22
C MET A 1 25.07 -39.38 6.86
N SER A 2 23.95 -39.70 7.53
CA SER A 2 22.70 -38.93 7.34
C SER A 2 22.94 -37.54 7.94
N THR A 3 23.06 -36.52 7.11
CA THR A 3 22.97 -35.14 7.56
C THR A 3 21.60 -34.98 8.19
N ALA A 4 21.55 -34.62 9.47
CA ALA A 4 20.30 -34.25 10.11
C ALA A 4 19.62 -33.22 9.19
N ARG A 5 18.38 -33.50 8.79
CA ARG A 5 17.60 -32.60 7.96
C ARG A 5 17.39 -31.33 8.76
N ASP A 6 17.68 -30.18 8.18
CA ASP A 6 17.40 -28.88 8.82
C ASP A 6 15.89 -28.83 9.16
N GLU A 7 15.54 -28.65 10.42
CA GLU A 7 14.15 -28.64 10.86
C GLU A 7 13.46 -27.29 10.63
N ARG A 8 14.22 -26.26 10.24
CA ARG A 8 13.69 -24.93 9.93
C ARG A 8 12.84 -24.98 8.66
N PRO A 9 11.67 -24.35 8.65
CA PRO A 9 10.79 -24.38 7.49
C PRO A 9 11.36 -23.56 6.33
N ASN A 10 10.99 -23.91 5.11
CA ASN A 10 11.02 -22.97 3.99
C ASN A 10 9.97 -21.89 4.22
N ILE A 11 10.11 -20.75 3.57
CA ILE A 11 9.15 -19.64 3.65
C ILE A 11 8.82 -19.20 2.24
N LEU A 12 7.54 -19.23 1.88
CA LEU A 12 7.00 -18.67 0.64
C LEU A 12 6.10 -17.48 0.98
N VAL A 13 6.41 -16.33 0.40
CA VAL A 13 5.56 -15.14 0.51
C VAL A 13 4.84 -14.93 -0.83
N LEU A 14 3.51 -14.95 -0.79
CA LEU A 14 2.62 -14.59 -1.88
C LEU A 14 2.11 -13.17 -1.59
N CYS A 15 2.58 -12.19 -2.36
CA CYS A 15 2.25 -10.79 -2.16
C CYS A 15 1.42 -10.26 -3.33
N MET A 16 0.35 -9.54 -3.02
CA MET A 16 -0.42 -8.75 -3.98
C MET A 16 -0.13 -7.27 -3.79
N ASP A 17 -0.52 -6.44 -4.75
CA ASP A 17 -0.43 -4.98 -4.67
C ASP A 17 -1.84 -4.37 -4.69
N GLN A 18 -2.13 -3.51 -3.71
CA GLN A 18 -3.36 -2.69 -3.69
C GLN A 18 -4.65 -3.50 -3.50
N TRP A 19 -4.68 -4.41 -2.53
CA TRP A 19 -5.85 -5.23 -2.25
C TRP A 19 -6.77 -4.60 -1.18
N ASP A 20 -8.01 -4.23 -1.58
CA ASP A 20 -9.09 -3.91 -0.65
C ASP A 20 -9.60 -5.19 0.04
N VAL A 21 -9.14 -5.42 1.26
CA VAL A 21 -9.52 -6.61 2.04
C VAL A 21 -10.90 -6.47 2.70
N HIS A 22 -11.46 -5.26 2.74
CA HIS A 22 -12.78 -4.97 3.31
C HIS A 22 -13.91 -5.14 2.30
N MET A 23 -13.57 -5.35 1.02
CA MET A 23 -14.58 -5.53 0.00
C MET A 23 -15.32 -6.85 0.17
N ASP A 24 -16.61 -6.78 0.46
CA ASP A 24 -17.49 -7.94 0.42
C ASP A 24 -17.54 -8.52 -0.99
N LEU A 25 -17.20 -9.80 -1.10
CA LEU A 25 -17.28 -10.51 -2.37
C LEU A 25 -18.74 -10.93 -2.65
N PRO A 26 -19.33 -10.50 -3.79
CA PRO A 26 -20.69 -10.87 -4.12
C PRO A 26 -20.83 -12.37 -4.42
N PRO A 27 -22.06 -12.94 -4.31
CA PRO A 27 -22.28 -14.33 -4.66
C PRO A 27 -21.80 -14.69 -6.06
N GLY A 28 -21.14 -15.83 -6.19
CA GLY A 28 -20.60 -16.33 -7.46
C GLY A 28 -19.16 -15.87 -7.78
N VAL A 29 -18.55 -15.06 -6.92
CA VAL A 29 -17.12 -14.83 -6.96
C VAL A 29 -16.42 -15.95 -6.18
N GLU A 30 -15.53 -16.65 -6.86
CA GLU A 30 -14.71 -17.70 -6.27
C GLU A 30 -13.24 -17.31 -6.39
N LEU A 31 -12.53 -17.41 -5.26
CA LEU A 31 -11.09 -17.21 -5.14
C LEU A 31 -10.48 -18.47 -4.49
N PRO A 32 -10.40 -19.59 -5.24
CA PRO A 32 -10.09 -20.90 -4.66
C PRO A 32 -8.72 -20.96 -3.99
N ALA A 33 -7.70 -20.30 -4.53
CA ALA A 33 -6.37 -20.27 -3.93
C ALA A 33 -6.35 -19.48 -2.61
N ILE A 34 -6.94 -18.29 -2.60
CA ILE A 34 -7.05 -17.45 -1.40
C ILE A 34 -7.91 -18.15 -0.35
N GLN A 35 -9.08 -18.68 -0.73
CA GLN A 35 -9.97 -19.42 0.16
C GLN A 35 -9.28 -20.65 0.77
N ARG A 36 -8.48 -21.36 -0.03
CA ARG A 36 -7.67 -22.48 0.44
C ARG A 36 -6.66 -22.04 1.50
N LEU A 37 -5.95 -20.94 1.28
CA LEU A 37 -4.97 -20.42 2.23
C LEU A 37 -5.64 -19.96 3.52
N VAL A 38 -6.74 -19.23 3.43
CA VAL A 38 -7.53 -18.78 4.59
C VAL A 38 -8.07 -19.99 5.38
N GLY A 39 -8.60 -21.01 4.69
CA GLY A 39 -9.10 -22.23 5.33
C GLY A 39 -8.01 -23.14 5.92
N ALA A 40 -6.76 -23.02 5.48
CA ALA A 40 -5.64 -23.81 5.95
C ALA A 40 -4.74 -23.11 6.97
N GLY A 41 -4.87 -21.80 7.13
CA GLY A 41 -3.98 -20.97 7.94
C GLY A 41 -4.66 -20.22 9.06
N VAL A 42 -3.91 -19.26 9.59
CA VAL A 42 -4.38 -18.25 10.56
C VAL A 42 -4.35 -16.89 9.87
N SER A 43 -5.47 -16.16 9.92
CA SER A 43 -5.58 -14.81 9.37
C SER A 43 -5.58 -13.77 10.50
N LEU A 44 -4.81 -12.69 10.36
CA LEU A 44 -4.84 -11.53 11.23
C LEU A 44 -5.83 -10.49 10.66
N ALA A 45 -6.84 -10.13 11.45
CA ALA A 45 -7.86 -9.16 11.03
C ALA A 45 -7.35 -7.71 11.07
N ASN A 46 -6.36 -7.42 11.93
CA ASN A 46 -5.84 -6.08 12.19
C ASN A 46 -4.36 -5.97 11.81
N GLN A 47 -3.98 -6.46 10.63
CA GLN A 47 -2.64 -6.29 10.08
C GLN A 47 -2.57 -4.96 9.34
N TYR A 48 -1.71 -4.05 9.81
CA TYR A 48 -1.55 -2.73 9.22
C TYR A 48 -0.34 -2.64 8.30
N CYS A 49 -0.50 -2.04 7.11
CA CYS A 49 0.62 -1.46 6.40
C CYS A 49 1.00 -0.14 7.09
N THR A 50 2.29 0.07 7.32
CA THR A 50 2.76 1.23 8.08
C THR A 50 2.69 2.52 7.27
N VAL A 51 2.83 2.43 5.94
CA VAL A 51 2.63 3.53 4.98
C VAL A 51 1.79 3.00 3.82
N PRO A 52 0.60 3.55 3.56
CA PRO A 52 -0.29 3.00 2.53
C PRO A 52 0.12 3.42 1.11
N GLN A 53 1.34 3.07 0.69
CA GLN A 53 1.87 3.33 -0.65
C GLN A 53 2.96 2.29 -1.00
N CYS A 54 3.10 1.94 -2.27
CA CYS A 54 3.91 0.81 -2.75
C CYS A 54 5.37 0.85 -2.25
N THR A 55 6.20 1.82 -2.68
CA THR A 55 7.62 1.86 -2.29
C THR A 55 7.81 1.93 -0.77
N PRO A 56 7.18 2.87 -0.03
CA PRO A 56 7.36 2.94 1.42
C PRO A 56 6.93 1.65 2.14
N SER A 57 5.78 1.09 1.77
CA SER A 57 5.31 -0.16 2.38
C SER A 57 6.26 -1.32 2.10
N ARG A 58 6.69 -1.49 0.85
CA ARG A 58 7.64 -2.54 0.44
C ARG A 58 8.99 -2.38 1.12
N ALA A 59 9.47 -1.14 1.30
CA ALA A 59 10.67 -0.86 2.09
C ALA A 59 10.53 -1.42 3.51
N ILE A 60 9.40 -1.18 4.16
CA ILE A 60 9.14 -1.68 5.52
C ILE A 60 9.05 -3.21 5.54
N MET A 61 8.32 -3.81 4.58
CA MET A 61 8.18 -5.28 4.49
C MET A 61 9.54 -5.99 4.35
N TRP A 62 10.44 -5.44 3.53
CA TRP A 62 11.68 -6.12 3.20
C TRP A 62 12.90 -5.67 4.01
N THR A 63 12.83 -4.53 4.71
CA THR A 63 13.91 -4.10 5.62
C THR A 63 13.57 -4.26 7.10
N GLY A 64 12.27 -4.33 7.46
CA GLY A 64 11.81 -4.29 8.84
C GLY A 64 12.06 -2.95 9.53
N GLN A 65 12.26 -1.87 8.77
CA GLN A 65 12.51 -0.51 9.24
C GLN A 65 11.49 0.45 8.66
N HIS A 66 11.19 1.55 9.37
CA HIS A 66 10.32 2.58 8.82
C HIS A 66 10.91 3.17 7.52
N ALA A 67 10.05 3.39 6.53
CA ALA A 67 10.42 3.82 5.19
C ALA A 67 11.27 5.09 5.18
N LYS A 68 10.95 6.08 6.02
CA LYS A 68 11.74 7.32 6.11
C LYS A 68 13.15 7.08 6.66
N ASN A 69 13.34 6.07 7.52
CA ASN A 69 14.64 5.75 8.11
C ASN A 69 15.60 5.08 7.12
N VAL A 70 15.06 4.62 5.99
CA VAL A 70 15.82 4.03 4.87
C VAL A 70 15.73 4.87 3.58
N GLY A 71 15.28 6.13 3.70
CA GLY A 71 15.22 7.09 2.59
C GLY A 71 14.05 6.92 1.61
N LEU A 72 13.14 5.97 1.85
CA LEU A 72 12.06 5.61 0.93
C LEU A 72 10.67 6.08 1.39
N TRP A 73 10.58 7.34 1.77
CA TRP A 73 9.39 7.97 2.35
C TRP A 73 8.28 8.34 1.35
N ASP A 74 8.55 8.25 0.04
CA ASP A 74 7.61 8.36 -1.07
C ASP A 74 7.97 7.32 -2.15
N ASN A 75 7.23 7.24 -3.25
CA ASN A 75 7.56 6.32 -4.34
C ASN A 75 8.84 6.73 -5.08
N THR A 76 9.66 5.74 -5.45
CA THR A 76 10.90 5.92 -6.21
C THR A 76 10.72 6.50 -7.62
N ASN A 77 9.48 6.69 -8.07
CA ASN A 77 9.18 7.40 -9.31
C ASN A 77 9.13 8.93 -9.15
N PHE A 78 9.33 9.46 -7.95
CA PHE A 78 9.46 10.90 -7.72
C PHE A 78 10.92 11.31 -7.51
N ALA A 79 11.27 12.49 -8.04
CA ALA A 79 12.66 12.98 -8.03
C ALA A 79 13.23 13.28 -6.63
N TRP A 80 12.37 13.41 -5.62
CA TRP A 80 12.75 13.65 -4.22
C TRP A 80 12.95 12.39 -3.38
N THR A 81 12.78 11.20 -3.95
CA THR A 81 12.95 9.92 -3.25
C THR A 81 14.07 9.13 -3.91
N ASP A 82 15.05 8.74 -3.11
CA ASP A 82 16.16 7.89 -3.55
C ASP A 82 15.69 6.44 -3.77
N VAL A 83 16.62 5.59 -4.23
CA VAL A 83 16.45 4.14 -4.24
C VAL A 83 16.96 3.55 -2.93
N LEU A 84 16.55 2.32 -2.61
CA LEU A 84 17.07 1.61 -1.43
C LEU A 84 18.60 1.45 -1.56
N ASP A 85 19.33 1.88 -0.54
CA ASP A 85 20.76 1.65 -0.45
C ASP A 85 21.03 0.16 -0.17
N GLU A 86 21.93 -0.46 -0.94
CA GLU A 86 22.35 -1.86 -0.75
C GLU A 86 23.02 -2.11 0.61
N ALA A 87 23.51 -1.06 1.27
CA ALA A 87 24.06 -1.15 2.63
C ALA A 87 22.96 -1.37 3.69
N VAL A 88 21.69 -1.09 3.39
CA VAL A 88 20.57 -1.37 4.29
C VAL A 88 20.25 -2.86 4.29
N PRO A 89 20.39 -3.57 5.42
CA PRO A 89 20.06 -4.97 5.49
C PRO A 89 18.59 -5.24 5.16
N THR A 90 18.34 -6.13 4.22
CA THR A 90 17.01 -6.63 3.92
C THR A 90 16.74 -7.97 4.61
N VAL A 91 15.49 -8.42 4.61
CA VAL A 91 15.14 -9.78 5.04
C VAL A 91 15.89 -10.85 4.22
N GLY A 92 16.24 -10.55 2.96
CA GLY A 92 17.05 -11.43 2.12
C GLY A 92 18.46 -11.61 2.69
N THR A 93 19.17 -10.52 2.99
CA THR A 93 20.52 -10.56 3.59
C THR A 93 20.48 -11.19 4.97
N MET A 94 19.53 -10.79 5.83
CA MET A 94 19.41 -11.30 7.19
C MET A 94 19.13 -12.81 7.24
N LEU A 95 18.29 -13.34 6.35
CA LEU A 95 18.01 -14.77 6.25
C LEU A 95 19.19 -15.56 5.63
N ARG A 96 19.94 -14.96 4.70
CA ARG A 96 21.21 -15.56 4.20
C ARG A 96 22.21 -15.80 5.32
N GLU A 97 22.36 -14.86 6.24
CA GLU A 97 23.19 -15.02 7.43
C GLU A 97 22.74 -16.19 8.33
N GLN A 98 21.46 -16.55 8.27
CA GLN A 98 20.92 -17.75 8.94
C GLN A 98 20.99 -19.01 8.08
N GLY A 99 21.66 -18.98 6.92
CA GLY A 99 21.87 -20.11 6.04
C GLY A 99 20.72 -20.43 5.07
N TYR A 100 19.74 -19.55 4.93
CA TYR A 100 18.71 -19.67 3.91
C TYR A 100 19.25 -19.34 2.52
N TYR A 101 18.67 -19.96 1.51
CA TYR A 101 18.75 -19.46 0.15
C TYR A 101 17.56 -18.53 -0.09
N THR A 102 17.80 -17.34 -0.59
CA THR A 102 16.79 -16.29 -0.72
C THR A 102 16.60 -15.91 -2.18
N ALA A 103 15.35 -15.89 -2.66
CA ALA A 103 15.00 -15.57 -4.05
C ALA A 103 13.78 -14.65 -4.10
N PHE A 104 13.67 -13.86 -5.17
CA PHE A 104 12.58 -12.91 -5.38
C PHE A 104 12.08 -12.97 -6.81
N LYS A 105 10.74 -12.97 -6.99
CA LYS A 105 10.03 -12.91 -8.27
C LYS A 105 8.97 -11.82 -8.22
N GLY A 106 8.81 -11.08 -9.31
CA GLY A 106 7.78 -10.07 -9.45
C GLY A 106 8.19 -8.67 -8.98
N LYS A 107 7.22 -7.89 -8.53
CA LYS A 107 7.35 -6.47 -8.22
C LYS A 107 8.26 -6.22 -7.01
N TRP A 108 9.37 -5.54 -7.26
CA TRP A 108 10.33 -5.07 -6.25
C TRP A 108 10.04 -3.63 -5.80
N HIS A 109 10.12 -2.67 -6.71
CA HIS A 109 9.77 -1.26 -6.59
C HIS A 109 10.50 -0.49 -5.47
N LEU A 110 11.76 -0.87 -5.18
CA LEU A 110 12.62 -0.18 -4.20
C LEU A 110 13.91 0.38 -4.83
N SER A 111 14.19 -0.04 -6.06
CA SER A 111 15.33 0.42 -6.85
C SER A 111 15.00 0.24 -8.34
N HIS A 112 15.95 0.51 -9.21
CA HIS A 112 15.83 0.30 -10.66
C HIS A 112 16.71 -0.88 -11.09
N PRO A 113 16.29 -2.14 -10.81
CA PRO A 113 17.10 -3.30 -11.10
C PRO A 113 17.35 -3.42 -12.61
N GLU A 114 18.60 -3.76 -12.96
CA GLU A 114 18.97 -4.09 -14.32
C GLU A 114 18.21 -5.33 -14.83
N ARG A 115 18.20 -5.54 -16.14
CA ARG A 115 17.59 -6.72 -16.76
C ARG A 115 18.50 -7.94 -16.63
N SER A 116 18.70 -8.37 -15.40
CA SER A 116 19.57 -9.50 -15.04
C SER A 116 18.97 -10.31 -13.89
N SER A 117 19.25 -11.59 -13.86
CA SER A 117 18.79 -12.49 -12.78
C SER A 117 19.54 -12.28 -11.46
N ASP A 118 20.63 -11.56 -11.47
CA ASP A 118 21.44 -11.18 -10.29
C ASP A 118 21.21 -9.73 -9.83
N ALA A 119 20.26 -9.02 -10.45
CA ALA A 119 20.00 -7.61 -10.19
C ALA A 119 19.61 -7.27 -8.73
N LEU A 120 19.18 -8.24 -7.94
CA LEU A 120 18.86 -8.06 -6.52
C LEU A 120 19.87 -8.75 -5.57
N GLU A 121 21.01 -9.21 -6.07
CA GLU A 121 22.04 -9.85 -5.23
C GLU A 121 22.57 -8.90 -4.14
N GLY A 122 22.75 -7.62 -4.44
CA GLY A 122 23.14 -6.61 -3.47
C GLY A 122 22.14 -6.46 -2.33
N TYR A 123 20.86 -6.69 -2.61
CA TYR A 123 19.76 -6.71 -1.63
C TYR A 123 19.54 -8.09 -0.99
N GLY A 124 20.40 -9.06 -1.26
CA GLY A 124 20.33 -10.40 -0.67
C GLY A 124 19.29 -11.33 -1.32
N PHE A 125 18.89 -11.12 -2.57
CA PHE A 125 18.00 -12.02 -3.29
C PHE A 125 18.61 -12.49 -4.61
N SER A 126 18.61 -13.80 -4.83
CA SER A 126 19.05 -14.45 -6.06
C SER A 126 17.89 -14.71 -7.01
N ASP A 127 18.23 -15.12 -8.23
CA ASP A 127 17.28 -15.62 -9.22
C ASP A 127 16.15 -14.65 -9.56
N TYR A 128 16.43 -13.33 -9.56
CA TYR A 128 15.45 -12.34 -9.99
C TYR A 128 15.06 -12.53 -11.46
N GLN A 129 13.97 -11.93 -11.87
CA GLN A 129 13.51 -11.93 -13.27
C GLN A 129 14.43 -11.11 -14.18
N SER A 130 14.70 -11.61 -15.39
CA SER A 130 15.67 -10.97 -16.29
C SER A 130 15.08 -9.86 -17.18
N TRP A 131 13.79 -9.54 -17.06
CA TRP A 131 13.15 -8.48 -17.84
C TRP A 131 13.08 -7.12 -17.11
N GLY A 132 13.56 -7.02 -15.88
CA GLY A 132 13.53 -5.83 -15.03
C GLY A 132 12.35 -5.83 -14.06
N ASP A 133 12.08 -4.67 -13.44
CA ASP A 133 11.01 -4.52 -12.45
C ASP A 133 9.65 -4.26 -13.12
N ASN A 134 8.61 -4.86 -12.58
CA ASN A 134 7.22 -4.61 -12.88
C ASN A 134 6.63 -3.69 -11.80
N TRP A 135 7.04 -2.44 -11.80
CA TRP A 135 6.76 -1.43 -10.78
C TRP A 135 5.28 -1.03 -10.63
N GLY A 136 4.40 -1.46 -11.53
CA GLY A 136 2.97 -1.18 -11.52
C GLY A 136 2.55 -0.12 -12.53
N GLY A 137 3.07 -0.18 -13.78
CA GLY A 137 2.53 0.56 -14.91
C GLY A 137 1.17 0.01 -15.35
N PRO A 138 0.45 0.75 -16.24
CA PRO A 138 -0.85 0.31 -16.74
C PRO A 138 -0.80 -1.09 -17.35
N LEU A 139 -1.72 -1.98 -16.96
CA LEU A 139 -1.85 -3.38 -17.38
C LEU A 139 -0.66 -4.30 -17.04
N GLN A 140 0.31 -3.85 -16.25
CA GLN A 140 1.43 -4.71 -15.89
C GLN A 140 1.00 -5.92 -15.04
N GLY A 141 -0.10 -5.85 -14.31
CA GLY A 141 -0.67 -6.99 -13.62
C GLY A 141 -1.22 -8.03 -14.60
N GLU A 142 -2.04 -7.60 -15.55
CA GLU A 142 -2.58 -8.50 -16.58
C GLU A 142 -1.48 -9.13 -17.43
N GLU A 143 -0.50 -8.34 -17.85
CA GLU A 143 0.54 -8.79 -18.78
C GLU A 143 1.62 -9.67 -18.13
N LEU A 144 1.97 -9.39 -16.87
CA LEU A 144 3.19 -9.94 -16.25
C LEU A 144 2.95 -10.92 -15.11
N ASP A 145 1.83 -10.86 -14.39
CA ASP A 145 1.60 -11.72 -13.22
C ASP A 145 1.61 -13.20 -13.57
N GLY A 146 1.09 -13.56 -14.76
CA GLY A 146 1.20 -14.93 -15.28
C GLY A 146 2.65 -15.38 -15.50
N THR A 147 3.53 -14.47 -15.91
CA THR A 147 4.96 -14.76 -16.07
C THR A 147 5.66 -14.88 -14.72
N VAL A 148 5.29 -14.04 -13.74
CA VAL A 148 5.79 -14.13 -12.35
C VAL A 148 5.42 -15.48 -11.73
N ALA A 149 4.17 -15.93 -11.90
CA ALA A 149 3.73 -17.24 -11.44
C ALA A 149 4.49 -18.38 -12.10
N PHE A 150 4.68 -18.32 -13.44
CA PHE A 150 5.45 -19.30 -14.18
C PHE A 150 6.89 -19.40 -13.66
N GLU A 151 7.58 -18.27 -13.48
CA GLU A 151 8.94 -18.26 -12.94
C GLU A 151 9.04 -18.75 -11.51
N THR A 152 8.02 -18.46 -10.69
CA THR A 152 7.91 -19.00 -9.32
C THR A 152 7.80 -20.54 -9.35
N VAL A 153 6.93 -21.07 -10.20
CA VAL A 153 6.77 -22.51 -10.40
C VAL A 153 8.04 -23.15 -10.95
N ASP A 154 8.69 -22.53 -11.94
CA ASP A 154 9.96 -23.02 -12.51
C ASP A 154 11.06 -23.07 -11.45
N TRP A 155 11.15 -22.02 -10.63
CA TRP A 155 12.11 -21.97 -9.54
C TRP A 155 11.87 -23.09 -8.52
N LEU A 156 10.63 -23.31 -8.09
CA LEU A 156 10.26 -24.40 -7.18
C LEU A 156 10.62 -25.77 -7.76
N ARG A 157 10.50 -25.97 -9.08
CA ARG A 157 10.82 -27.23 -9.77
C ARG A 157 12.31 -27.48 -9.92
N HIS A 158 13.02 -26.49 -10.39
CA HIS A 158 14.34 -26.68 -10.99
C HIS A 158 15.48 -25.98 -10.28
N LYS A 159 15.22 -24.88 -9.54
CA LYS A 159 16.27 -24.02 -8.99
C LYS A 159 16.37 -24.09 -7.46
N ARG A 160 15.27 -24.34 -6.74
CA ARG A 160 15.29 -24.34 -5.27
C ARG A 160 16.33 -25.33 -4.72
N PRO A 161 17.10 -24.96 -3.66
CA PRO A 161 18.03 -25.85 -2.99
C PRO A 161 17.30 -27.03 -2.32
N ARG A 162 17.98 -28.16 -2.20
CA ARG A 162 17.47 -29.37 -1.56
C ARG A 162 18.18 -29.68 -0.24
N ASP A 163 19.27 -28.97 0.02
CA ASP A 163 20.22 -29.19 1.12
C ASP A 163 20.08 -28.18 2.26
N ARG A 164 19.33 -27.12 2.06
CA ARG A 164 19.10 -26.02 3.02
C ARG A 164 17.71 -25.40 2.85
N PRO A 165 17.18 -24.72 3.89
CA PRO A 165 15.91 -24.00 3.76
C PRO A 165 16.03 -22.82 2.79
N TRP A 166 14.87 -22.39 2.25
CA TRP A 166 14.80 -21.29 1.32
C TRP A 166 13.69 -20.29 1.72
N PHE A 167 13.88 -19.05 1.31
CA PHE A 167 12.92 -17.98 1.36
C PHE A 167 12.64 -17.51 -0.06
N LEU A 168 11.40 -17.55 -0.49
CA LEU A 168 10.97 -17.15 -1.83
C LEU A 168 9.84 -16.14 -1.72
N VAL A 169 9.99 -15.00 -2.41
CA VAL A 169 8.91 -14.03 -2.61
C VAL A 169 8.37 -14.19 -4.02
N SER A 170 7.04 -14.26 -4.14
CA SER A 170 6.29 -14.14 -5.39
C SER A 170 5.35 -12.96 -5.26
N SER A 171 5.72 -11.83 -5.87
CA SER A 171 5.08 -10.52 -5.71
C SER A 171 4.38 -10.12 -7.00
N MET A 172 3.05 -10.27 -7.01
CA MET A 172 2.19 -9.90 -8.13
C MET A 172 1.96 -8.39 -8.18
N VAL A 173 1.60 -7.87 -9.35
CA VAL A 173 1.20 -6.47 -9.53
C VAL A 173 -0.27 -6.29 -9.23
N ASN A 174 -1.14 -7.18 -9.73
CA ASN A 174 -2.56 -7.03 -9.47
C ASN A 174 -2.94 -7.28 -8.00
N PRO A 175 -4.02 -6.60 -7.55
CA PRO A 175 -5.04 -5.83 -8.30
C PRO A 175 -4.70 -4.36 -8.66
N HIS A 176 -3.43 -3.95 -8.64
CA HIS A 176 -2.96 -2.57 -8.89
C HIS A 176 -3.46 -1.95 -10.23
N ASP A 177 -3.78 -2.76 -11.25
CA ASP A 177 -4.30 -2.24 -12.54
C ASP A 177 -5.58 -1.43 -12.38
N ILE A 178 -6.32 -1.59 -11.25
CA ILE A 178 -7.45 -0.74 -10.87
C ILE A 178 -7.11 0.75 -10.82
N MET A 179 -5.84 1.07 -10.54
CA MET A 179 -5.35 2.44 -10.43
C MET A 179 -5.59 3.25 -11.72
N PHE A 180 -5.55 2.60 -12.86
CA PHE A 180 -5.62 3.21 -14.19
C PHE A 180 -6.97 3.06 -14.86
N LEU A 181 -7.92 2.35 -14.24
CA LEU A 181 -9.22 2.13 -14.83
C LEU A 181 -10.01 3.43 -14.94
N ARG A 182 -10.52 3.70 -16.13
CA ARG A 182 -11.59 4.65 -16.41
C ARG A 182 -12.90 3.87 -16.51
N ALA A 183 -13.79 4.04 -15.54
CA ALA A 183 -15.01 3.25 -15.44
C ALA A 183 -16.06 3.60 -16.52
N GLY A 184 -15.99 4.77 -17.12
CA GLY A 184 -16.88 5.17 -18.21
C GLY A 184 -16.55 6.51 -18.85
N PRO A 185 -17.24 6.86 -19.95
CA PRO A 185 -16.96 8.10 -20.68
C PRO A 185 -17.23 9.37 -19.87
N ASP A 186 -18.12 9.30 -18.88
CA ASP A 186 -18.50 10.43 -18.04
C ASP A 186 -17.52 10.66 -16.88
N GLU A 187 -16.64 9.69 -16.61
CA GLU A 187 -15.55 9.87 -15.67
C GLU A 187 -14.54 10.88 -16.27
N ARG A 188 -14.25 11.96 -15.53
CA ARG A 188 -13.23 12.90 -15.96
C ARG A 188 -11.88 12.20 -15.97
N PRO A 189 -11.15 12.23 -17.12
CA PRO A 189 -9.76 11.79 -17.11
C PRO A 189 -8.94 12.74 -16.23
N HIS A 190 -7.82 12.26 -15.69
CA HIS A 190 -6.89 13.14 -15.02
C HIS A 190 -6.41 14.27 -15.96
N ALA A 191 -6.35 15.49 -15.43
CA ALA A 191 -6.24 16.69 -16.28
C ALA A 191 -4.83 16.95 -16.81
N ASN A 192 -3.80 16.45 -16.14
CA ASN A 192 -2.41 16.79 -16.47
C ASN A 192 -1.64 15.69 -17.22
N GLY A 193 -2.27 14.55 -17.52
CA GLY A 193 -1.60 13.42 -18.16
C GLY A 193 -0.51 12.75 -17.31
N ALA A 194 -0.47 13.05 -15.99
CA ALA A 194 0.53 12.50 -15.09
C ALA A 194 0.46 10.97 -15.00
N MET A 195 -0.75 10.43 -15.18
CA MET A 195 -1.00 8.99 -15.15
C MET A 195 -1.57 8.55 -16.49
N ALA A 196 -0.92 7.61 -17.14
CA ALA A 196 -1.45 7.00 -18.35
C ALA A 196 -2.66 6.12 -17.98
N ALA A 197 -3.85 6.55 -18.40
CA ALA A 197 -5.02 5.68 -18.31
C ALA A 197 -4.83 4.42 -19.16
N LEU A 198 -5.60 3.37 -18.87
CA LEU A 198 -5.63 2.18 -19.72
C LEU A 198 -5.94 2.57 -21.15
N THR A 199 -5.02 2.31 -22.06
CA THR A 199 -5.13 2.68 -23.48
C THR A 199 -5.85 1.63 -24.31
N HIS A 200 -5.98 0.41 -23.77
CA HIS A 200 -6.69 -0.71 -24.39
C HIS A 200 -7.37 -1.54 -23.29
N PRO A 201 -8.45 -2.24 -23.58
CA PRO A 201 -9.09 -3.12 -22.62
C PRO A 201 -8.18 -4.32 -22.34
N PRO A 202 -8.34 -4.98 -21.17
CA PRO A 202 -7.72 -6.26 -20.90
C PRO A 202 -8.02 -7.27 -22.01
N GLN A 203 -7.04 -8.12 -22.33
CA GLN A 203 -7.21 -9.14 -23.39
C GLN A 203 -8.11 -10.30 -22.94
N ASP A 204 -8.14 -10.59 -21.65
CA ASP A 204 -9.03 -11.61 -21.09
C ASP A 204 -10.44 -11.02 -20.87
N LEU A 205 -11.43 -11.57 -21.57
CA LEU A 205 -12.84 -11.25 -21.38
C LEU A 205 -13.33 -11.53 -19.93
N GLY A 206 -12.60 -12.32 -19.15
CA GLY A 206 -12.85 -12.53 -17.73
C GLY A 206 -12.88 -11.22 -16.92
N PHE A 207 -12.09 -10.21 -17.31
CA PHE A 207 -12.12 -8.88 -16.72
C PHE A 207 -13.41 -8.11 -16.95
N MET A 208 -14.21 -8.51 -17.91
CA MET A 208 -15.51 -7.90 -18.22
C MET A 208 -16.69 -8.58 -17.51
N ARG A 209 -16.42 -9.52 -16.59
CA ARG A 209 -17.51 -10.11 -15.79
C ARG A 209 -18.09 -9.08 -14.85
N GLU A 210 -19.41 -9.07 -14.80
CA GLU A 210 -20.19 -8.23 -13.90
C GLU A 210 -20.83 -9.10 -12.82
N TYR A 211 -20.77 -8.60 -11.60
CA TYR A 211 -21.41 -9.17 -10.43
C TYR A 211 -22.34 -8.11 -9.85
N ASP A 212 -23.39 -8.55 -9.20
CA ASP A 212 -24.26 -7.66 -8.42
C ASP A 212 -23.55 -7.30 -7.12
N ILE A 213 -22.92 -6.13 -7.12
CA ILE A 213 -22.08 -5.65 -6.02
C ILE A 213 -22.67 -4.40 -5.39
N GLU A 214 -22.67 -4.36 -4.07
CA GLU A 214 -23.06 -3.18 -3.31
C GLU A 214 -21.88 -2.22 -3.15
N LEU A 215 -22.19 -0.94 -2.94
CA LEU A 215 -21.21 0.07 -2.54
C LEU A 215 -20.92 -0.04 -1.04
N PRO A 216 -19.73 0.38 -0.56
CA PRO A 216 -19.41 0.31 0.88
C PRO A 216 -20.34 1.17 1.70
N GLY A 217 -20.55 0.79 2.97
CA GLY A 217 -21.48 1.47 3.87
C GLY A 217 -21.17 2.94 4.12
N ASN A 218 -19.90 3.32 4.01
CA ASN A 218 -19.39 4.69 4.13
C ASN A 218 -19.25 5.43 2.78
N PHE A 219 -19.75 4.87 1.69
CA PHE A 219 -19.66 5.48 0.35
C PHE A 219 -20.20 6.92 0.30
N SER A 220 -21.31 7.17 1.00
CA SER A 220 -22.02 8.45 1.00
C SER A 220 -21.54 9.42 2.09
N ASP A 221 -20.37 9.20 2.71
CA ASP A 221 -19.79 10.14 3.67
C ASP A 221 -19.55 11.49 2.99
N ASP A 222 -20.12 12.56 3.56
CA ASP A 222 -19.99 13.93 3.07
C ASP A 222 -18.67 14.59 3.45
N LEU A 223 -17.84 13.93 4.25
CA LEU A 223 -16.56 14.37 4.76
C LEU A 223 -16.60 15.65 5.63
N GLU A 224 -17.77 16.12 6.03
CA GLU A 224 -17.89 17.31 6.90
C GLU A 224 -17.27 17.08 8.29
N ALA A 225 -17.30 15.83 8.76
CA ALA A 225 -16.69 15.41 10.01
C ALA A 225 -15.16 15.25 9.93
N GLN A 226 -14.62 15.17 8.73
CA GLN A 226 -13.25 14.77 8.50
C GLN A 226 -12.27 15.96 8.53
N PRO A 227 -11.00 15.74 8.94
CA PRO A 227 -9.94 16.74 8.86
C PRO A 227 -9.67 17.24 7.43
N TYR A 228 -9.00 18.40 7.33
CA TYR A 228 -8.60 18.96 6.02
C TYR A 228 -7.84 17.95 5.16
N GLY A 229 -6.91 17.19 5.73
CA GLY A 229 -6.11 16.21 4.99
C GLY A 229 -6.93 15.19 4.22
N VAL A 230 -8.08 14.76 4.77
CA VAL A 230 -8.99 13.82 4.09
C VAL A 230 -9.64 14.46 2.85
N ARG A 231 -10.15 15.69 2.98
CA ARG A 231 -10.74 16.42 1.83
C ARG A 231 -9.69 16.77 0.78
N SER A 232 -8.48 17.12 1.22
CA SER A 232 -7.33 17.37 0.34
C SER A 232 -6.94 16.12 -0.44
N TYR A 233 -6.90 14.96 0.21
CA TYR A 233 -6.66 13.67 -0.43
C TYR A 233 -7.68 13.39 -1.54
N LYS A 234 -8.98 13.51 -1.22
CA LYS A 234 -10.04 13.29 -2.23
C LYS A 234 -9.86 14.20 -3.44
N ARG A 235 -9.62 15.50 -3.21
CA ARG A 235 -9.41 16.45 -4.30
C ARG A 235 -8.19 16.10 -5.17
N ASN A 236 -7.09 15.67 -4.52
CA ASN A 236 -5.88 15.24 -5.23
C ASN A 236 -6.13 14.00 -6.08
N THR A 237 -6.78 12.99 -5.52
CA THR A 237 -7.06 11.73 -6.24
C THR A 237 -8.07 11.93 -7.37
N ASP A 238 -9.14 12.66 -7.15
CA ASP A 238 -10.13 13.00 -8.18
C ASP A 238 -9.48 13.71 -9.38
N TRP A 239 -8.46 14.51 -9.11
CA TRP A 239 -7.74 15.22 -10.17
C TRP A 239 -6.70 14.35 -10.89
N ASN A 240 -5.88 13.64 -10.14
CA ASN A 240 -4.77 12.88 -10.70
C ASN A 240 -5.19 11.56 -11.35
N TYR A 241 -6.23 10.91 -10.81
CA TYR A 241 -6.64 9.56 -11.25
C TYR A 241 -8.01 9.50 -11.92
N GLY A 242 -8.71 10.63 -11.97
CA GLY A 242 -10.04 10.73 -12.56
C GLY A 242 -11.14 10.87 -11.52
N ARG A 243 -12.20 11.59 -11.88
CA ARG A 243 -13.35 11.83 -11.04
C ARG A 243 -14.60 11.18 -11.62
N ILE A 244 -15.20 10.28 -10.86
CA ILE A 244 -16.52 9.76 -11.15
C ILE A 244 -17.55 10.83 -10.76
N PRO A 245 -18.44 11.26 -11.69
CA PRO A 245 -19.45 12.27 -11.39
C PRO A 245 -20.40 11.85 -10.28
N GLU A 246 -20.92 12.82 -9.54
CA GLU A 246 -21.95 12.60 -8.53
C GLU A 246 -23.20 11.94 -9.14
N GLY A 247 -23.81 11.02 -8.40
CA GLY A 247 -24.99 10.26 -8.86
C GLY A 247 -24.68 9.16 -9.89
N ARG A 248 -23.39 8.90 -10.22
CA ARG A 248 -22.99 7.81 -11.12
C ARG A 248 -22.49 6.58 -10.33
N GLU A 249 -23.32 6.08 -9.44
CA GLU A 249 -23.04 4.85 -8.67
C GLU A 249 -22.80 3.63 -9.57
N ASP A 250 -23.39 3.63 -10.76
CA ASP A 250 -23.15 2.61 -11.78
C ASP A 250 -21.67 2.51 -12.17
N LEU A 251 -20.96 3.65 -12.30
CA LEU A 251 -19.54 3.66 -12.62
C LEU A 251 -18.67 3.15 -11.44
N TRP A 252 -19.10 3.42 -10.21
CA TRP A 252 -18.46 2.84 -9.03
C TRP A 252 -18.59 1.31 -9.00
N LYS A 253 -19.76 0.78 -9.38
CA LYS A 253 -19.95 -0.67 -9.53
C LYS A 253 -19.09 -1.27 -10.63
N VAL A 254 -18.89 -0.57 -11.76
CA VAL A 254 -17.93 -0.97 -12.80
C VAL A 254 -16.51 -1.08 -12.23
N ARG A 255 -16.06 -0.06 -11.48
CA ARG A 255 -14.73 -0.05 -10.86
C ARG A 255 -14.56 -1.23 -9.89
N ARG A 256 -15.52 -1.46 -9.00
CA ARG A 256 -15.49 -2.56 -8.04
C ARG A 256 -15.49 -3.93 -8.74
N ASN A 257 -16.28 -4.09 -9.81
CA ASN A 257 -16.26 -5.31 -10.63
C ASN A 257 -14.89 -5.55 -11.29
N TYR A 258 -14.25 -4.50 -11.77
CA TYR A 258 -12.89 -4.62 -12.34
C TYR A 258 -11.89 -5.08 -11.27
N LEU A 259 -11.93 -4.51 -10.07
CA LEU A 259 -11.08 -4.96 -8.95
C LEU A 259 -11.28 -6.44 -8.61
N ILE A 260 -12.53 -6.92 -8.57
CA ILE A 260 -12.85 -8.35 -8.39
C ILE A 260 -12.19 -9.19 -9.47
N ASN A 261 -12.24 -8.75 -10.73
CA ASN A 261 -11.66 -9.49 -11.84
C ASN A 261 -10.12 -9.50 -11.79
N CYS A 262 -9.47 -8.42 -11.34
CA CYS A 262 -8.04 -8.41 -11.01
C CYS A 262 -7.71 -9.43 -9.91
N LEU A 263 -8.51 -9.48 -8.83
CA LEU A 263 -8.31 -10.48 -7.76
C LEU A 263 -8.46 -11.92 -8.28
N ARG A 264 -9.48 -12.18 -9.12
CA ARG A 264 -9.68 -13.51 -9.72
C ARG A 264 -8.50 -13.94 -10.60
N MET A 265 -7.89 -12.98 -11.29
CA MET A 265 -6.70 -13.26 -12.09
C MET A 265 -5.52 -13.66 -11.19
N VAL A 266 -5.22 -12.87 -10.17
CA VAL A 266 -4.14 -13.18 -9.21
C VAL A 266 -4.39 -14.50 -8.50
N ASP A 267 -5.62 -14.77 -8.09
CA ASP A 267 -6.01 -16.03 -7.46
C ASP A 267 -5.70 -17.23 -8.35
N ALA A 268 -5.99 -17.12 -9.66
CA ALA A 268 -5.66 -18.17 -10.62
C ALA A 268 -4.14 -18.37 -10.79
N GLU A 269 -3.37 -17.29 -10.71
CA GLU A 269 -1.90 -17.38 -10.74
C GLU A 269 -1.35 -17.99 -9.44
N PHE A 270 -1.88 -17.64 -8.29
CA PHE A 270 -1.53 -18.29 -7.03
C PHE A 270 -1.90 -19.77 -7.03
N GLN A 271 -3.05 -20.16 -7.61
CA GLN A 271 -3.43 -21.57 -7.71
C GLN A 271 -2.35 -22.40 -8.41
N LYS A 272 -1.71 -21.89 -9.45
CA LYS A 272 -0.60 -22.61 -10.14
C LYS A 272 0.59 -22.85 -9.21
N ILE A 273 0.90 -21.89 -8.34
CA ILE A 273 1.97 -22.01 -7.34
C ILE A 273 1.59 -23.02 -6.26
N LEU A 274 0.34 -22.98 -5.77
CA LEU A 274 -0.15 -23.93 -4.75
C LEU A 274 -0.19 -25.37 -5.30
N ASP A 275 -0.61 -25.55 -6.55
CA ASP A 275 -0.58 -26.85 -7.23
C ASP A 275 0.86 -27.42 -7.32
N GLU A 276 1.85 -26.55 -7.47
CA GLU A 276 3.25 -26.96 -7.46
C GLU A 276 3.73 -27.38 -6.07
N LEU A 277 3.27 -26.70 -5.00
CA LEU A 277 3.52 -27.14 -3.62
C LEU A 277 2.91 -28.52 -3.35
N ASP A 278 1.69 -28.79 -3.85
CA ASP A 278 1.06 -30.12 -3.78
C ASP A 278 1.88 -31.17 -4.52
N ARG A 279 2.22 -30.90 -5.77
CA ARG A 279 2.95 -31.82 -6.62
C ARG A 279 4.29 -32.26 -6.01
N GLN A 280 4.93 -31.41 -5.22
CA GLN A 280 6.22 -31.68 -4.59
C GLN A 280 6.14 -32.03 -3.11
N ASP A 281 4.93 -32.17 -2.50
CA ASP A 281 4.70 -32.41 -1.07
C ASP A 281 5.45 -31.38 -0.19
N LEU A 282 5.43 -30.09 -0.60
CA LEU A 282 6.17 -29.02 0.08
C LEU A 282 5.44 -28.43 1.29
N TRP A 283 4.14 -28.61 1.41
CA TRP A 283 3.33 -28.09 2.54
C TRP A 283 3.86 -28.53 3.91
N ARG A 284 4.44 -29.73 3.99
CA ARG A 284 4.96 -30.27 5.25
C ARG A 284 6.22 -29.57 5.76
N SER A 285 6.85 -28.75 4.92
CA SER A 285 8.13 -28.11 5.24
C SER A 285 8.15 -26.63 4.88
N THR A 286 7.02 -26.04 4.51
CA THR A 286 6.96 -24.65 4.03
C THR A 286 5.90 -23.86 4.79
N VAL A 287 6.30 -22.73 5.35
CA VAL A 287 5.36 -21.67 5.79
C VAL A 287 4.97 -20.87 4.56
N VAL A 288 3.67 -20.72 4.32
CA VAL A 288 3.15 -19.87 3.24
C VAL A 288 2.48 -18.65 3.85
N VAL A 289 2.91 -17.48 3.44
CA VAL A 289 2.37 -16.18 3.87
C VAL A 289 1.68 -15.54 2.68
N LEU A 290 0.39 -15.23 2.81
CA LEU A 290 -0.38 -14.42 1.87
C LEU A 290 -0.52 -13.02 2.46
N THR A 291 -0.12 -12.00 1.71
CA THR A 291 -0.23 -10.60 2.14
C THR A 291 -0.39 -9.64 0.95
N SER A 292 -0.59 -8.37 1.25
CA SER A 292 -0.60 -7.25 0.29
C SER A 292 0.30 -6.14 0.84
N ASP A 293 0.83 -5.29 -0.02
CA ASP A 293 1.64 -4.15 0.44
C ASP A 293 0.80 -3.01 1.02
N HIS A 294 -0.37 -2.75 0.50
CA HIS A 294 -1.36 -1.79 1.04
C HIS A 294 -2.76 -2.13 0.49
N GLY A 295 -3.76 -1.39 0.97
CA GLY A 295 -5.14 -1.50 0.50
C GLY A 295 -5.49 -0.55 -0.65
N GLU A 296 -6.78 -0.35 -0.87
CA GLU A 296 -7.40 0.51 -1.89
C GLU A 296 -8.73 1.04 -1.34
N MET A 297 -9.00 2.35 -1.51
CA MET A 297 -10.26 2.96 -1.04
C MET A 297 -11.52 2.41 -1.72
N ASN A 298 -11.45 2.07 -2.98
CA ASN A 298 -12.46 1.32 -3.76
C ASN A 298 -13.92 1.74 -3.52
N GLY A 299 -14.15 3.03 -3.33
CA GLY A 299 -15.46 3.61 -3.02
C GLY A 299 -15.68 3.95 -1.54
N GLY A 300 -14.82 3.52 -0.63
CA GLY A 300 -14.87 3.98 0.76
C GLY A 300 -14.80 5.51 0.82
N HIS A 301 -15.73 6.16 1.52
CA HIS A 301 -15.90 7.62 1.58
C HIS A 301 -16.04 8.30 0.20
N GLY A 302 -16.52 7.58 -0.81
CA GLY A 302 -16.58 8.06 -2.20
C GLY A 302 -15.20 8.36 -2.79
N MET A 303 -14.16 7.59 -2.40
CA MET A 303 -12.77 7.79 -2.81
C MET A 303 -12.20 6.59 -3.56
N THR A 304 -11.08 6.82 -4.25
CA THR A 304 -10.25 5.82 -4.91
C THR A 304 -8.82 5.94 -4.45
N GLN A 305 -7.98 4.98 -4.79
CA GLN A 305 -6.54 4.99 -4.56
C GLN A 305 -6.13 4.75 -3.08
N LYS A 306 -4.87 5.01 -2.81
CA LYS A 306 -4.13 4.86 -1.56
C LYS A 306 -3.17 6.04 -1.39
N GLY A 307 -2.47 6.14 -0.27
CA GLY A 307 -1.46 7.18 0.00
C GLY A 307 -1.77 7.98 1.25
N ALA A 308 -1.94 9.29 1.12
CA ALA A 308 -2.16 10.20 2.24
C ALA A 308 -3.53 10.02 2.92
N ILE A 309 -3.91 8.79 3.23
CA ILE A 309 -5.19 8.45 3.86
C ILE A 309 -5.03 7.29 4.84
N PRO A 310 -5.42 7.43 6.12
CA PRO A 310 -5.24 6.40 7.15
C PRO A 310 -6.45 5.47 7.33
N PHE A 311 -7.50 5.56 6.51
CA PHE A 311 -8.69 4.72 6.65
C PHE A 311 -8.37 3.23 6.49
N GLN A 312 -9.21 2.38 7.07
CA GLN A 312 -8.97 0.93 7.10
C GLN A 312 -8.82 0.36 5.70
N GLU A 313 -9.60 0.83 4.73
CA GLU A 313 -9.55 0.39 3.33
C GLU A 313 -8.16 0.53 2.70
N ALA A 314 -7.42 1.59 3.05
CA ALA A 314 -6.07 1.81 2.55
C ALA A 314 -4.98 1.21 3.44
N SER A 315 -5.21 1.11 4.76
CA SER A 315 -4.17 0.81 5.75
C SER A 315 -4.21 -0.61 6.31
N ILE A 316 -5.33 -1.32 6.26
CA ILE A 316 -5.39 -2.75 6.63
C ILE A 316 -5.09 -3.61 5.42
N VAL A 317 -4.26 -4.62 5.63
CA VAL A 317 -3.87 -5.59 4.61
C VAL A 317 -4.18 -7.01 5.07
N ASN A 318 -4.33 -7.93 4.13
CA ASN A 318 -4.39 -9.34 4.48
C ASN A 318 -3.06 -9.80 5.08
N MET A 319 -3.12 -10.63 6.09
CA MET A 319 -2.02 -11.48 6.50
C MET A 319 -2.58 -12.83 6.90
N THR A 320 -2.45 -13.80 6.01
CA THR A 320 -2.80 -15.21 6.27
C THR A 320 -1.55 -16.05 6.23
N VAL A 321 -1.34 -16.87 7.25
CA VAL A 321 -0.15 -17.71 7.38
C VAL A 321 -0.56 -19.17 7.53
N VAL A 322 -0.13 -19.99 6.59
CA VAL A 322 -0.23 -21.46 6.65
C VAL A 322 1.09 -22.02 7.15
N SER A 323 1.09 -22.57 8.34
CA SER A 323 2.27 -23.22 8.94
C SER A 323 2.15 -24.75 8.87
N PRO A 324 3.25 -25.49 8.65
CA PRO A 324 3.22 -26.97 8.51
C PRO A 324 2.60 -27.72 9.69
N ARG A 325 2.59 -27.11 10.86
CA ARG A 325 2.07 -27.69 12.12
C ARG A 325 1.20 -26.68 12.90
N GLY A 326 0.82 -25.59 12.25
CA GLY A 326 0.01 -24.53 12.87
C GLY A 326 -1.48 -24.84 12.89
N PRO A 327 -2.27 -24.00 13.56
CA PRO A 327 -3.72 -24.00 13.48
C PRO A 327 -4.18 -23.79 12.04
N SER A 328 -5.40 -24.20 11.72
CA SER A 328 -5.99 -24.05 10.39
C SER A 328 -7.40 -23.49 10.48
N GLY A 329 -7.76 -22.60 9.55
CA GLY A 329 -9.08 -21.99 9.47
C GLY A 329 -9.43 -21.13 10.69
N ASP A 330 -8.45 -20.52 11.31
CA ASP A 330 -8.65 -19.67 12.50
C ASP A 330 -8.28 -18.21 12.21
N HIS A 331 -8.74 -17.30 13.05
CA HIS A 331 -8.41 -15.88 12.94
C HIS A 331 -8.05 -15.32 14.31
N SER A 332 -7.27 -14.22 14.26
CA SER A 332 -6.91 -13.45 15.43
C SER A 332 -7.27 -11.98 15.24
N ASP A 333 -7.81 -11.37 16.30
CA ASP A 333 -8.02 -9.94 16.40
C ASP A 333 -6.76 -9.16 16.84
N ALA A 334 -5.64 -9.86 16.96
CA ALA A 334 -4.36 -9.26 17.31
C ALA A 334 -3.95 -8.21 16.29
N VAL A 335 -3.41 -7.11 16.80
CA VAL A 335 -2.81 -6.06 15.97
C VAL A 335 -1.43 -6.51 15.49
N GLY A 336 -1.19 -6.37 14.20
CA GLY A 336 0.10 -6.57 13.55
C GLY A 336 0.49 -5.39 12.67
N SER A 337 1.74 -5.34 12.27
CA SER A 337 2.30 -4.31 11.41
C SER A 337 3.23 -4.94 10.37
N HIS A 338 3.38 -4.34 9.20
CA HIS A 338 4.41 -4.74 8.24
C HIS A 338 5.83 -4.71 8.84
N LEU A 339 6.04 -3.84 9.81
CA LEU A 339 7.30 -3.78 10.57
C LEU A 339 7.65 -5.13 11.25
N ASP A 340 6.65 -5.95 11.53
CA ASP A 340 6.79 -7.22 12.23
C ASP A 340 7.23 -8.39 11.33
N LEU A 341 7.11 -8.23 10.00
CA LEU A 341 7.36 -9.32 9.04
C LEU A 341 8.79 -9.84 9.13
N ALA A 342 9.79 -8.96 9.05
CA ALA A 342 11.20 -9.35 9.11
C ALA A 342 11.54 -10.10 10.40
N THR A 343 11.08 -9.58 11.55
CA THR A 343 11.25 -10.21 12.86
C THR A 343 10.57 -11.59 12.92
N THR A 344 9.39 -11.71 12.35
CA THR A 344 8.65 -12.99 12.29
C THR A 344 9.36 -14.00 11.40
N PHE A 345 9.87 -13.60 10.24
CA PHE A 345 10.64 -14.49 9.35
C PHE A 345 11.92 -14.98 10.03
N LEU A 346 12.63 -14.10 10.71
CA LEU A 346 13.84 -14.48 11.47
C LEU A 346 13.52 -15.43 12.63
N SER A 347 12.33 -15.34 13.23
CA SER A 347 11.91 -16.29 14.27
C SER A 347 11.70 -17.70 13.71
N TRP A 348 11.18 -17.84 12.49
CA TRP A 348 11.13 -19.15 11.81
C TRP A 348 12.51 -19.66 11.40
N ALA A 349 13.46 -18.75 11.19
CA ALA A 349 14.86 -19.12 10.99
C ALA A 349 15.59 -19.52 12.29
N GLY A 350 14.90 -19.52 13.44
CA GLY A 350 15.38 -20.02 14.72
C GLY A 350 16.00 -18.97 15.65
N LEU A 351 15.82 -17.67 15.35
CA LEU A 351 16.26 -16.60 16.23
C LEU A 351 15.15 -16.23 17.24
N GLU A 352 15.53 -16.05 18.49
CA GLU A 352 14.64 -15.46 19.49
C GLU A 352 14.61 -13.92 19.39
N GLN A 353 13.54 -13.30 19.89
CA GLN A 353 13.36 -11.84 19.82
C GLN A 353 14.56 -11.05 20.39
N ALA A 354 15.19 -11.58 21.44
CA ALA A 354 16.36 -10.95 22.06
C ALA A 354 17.59 -11.00 21.12
N ASP A 355 17.82 -12.13 20.46
CA ASP A 355 18.92 -12.31 19.52
C ASP A 355 18.73 -11.42 18.27
N ILE A 356 17.48 -11.27 17.82
CA ILE A 356 17.13 -10.40 16.70
C ILE A 356 17.45 -8.95 17.04
N ARG A 357 17.05 -8.47 18.23
CA ARG A 357 17.33 -7.10 18.68
C ARG A 357 18.82 -6.82 18.86
N GLU A 358 19.59 -7.80 19.30
CA GLU A 358 21.04 -7.68 19.44
C GLU A 358 21.75 -7.61 18.09
N ARG A 359 21.39 -8.52 17.15
CA ARG A 359 22.02 -8.58 15.83
C ARG A 359 21.58 -7.47 14.89
N TYR A 360 20.30 -7.11 14.94
CA TYR A 360 19.67 -6.17 14.05
C TYR A 360 18.95 -5.07 14.85
N PRO A 361 19.68 -4.17 15.52
CA PRO A 361 19.10 -3.17 16.43
C PRO A 361 18.17 -2.16 15.74
N ALA A 362 18.28 -2.04 14.41
CA ALA A 362 17.37 -1.22 13.59
C ALA A 362 15.97 -1.85 13.44
N LEU A 363 15.83 -3.18 13.62
CA LEU A 363 14.53 -3.84 13.58
C LEU A 363 13.73 -3.49 14.83
N LYS A 364 12.59 -2.83 14.66
CA LYS A 364 11.67 -2.45 15.74
C LYS A 364 10.42 -3.31 15.79
N GLY A 365 10.24 -4.18 14.80
CA GLY A 365 9.12 -5.10 14.70
C GLY A 365 9.07 -6.13 15.82
N ARG A 366 7.90 -6.69 16.03
CA ARG A 366 7.61 -7.71 17.03
C ARG A 366 7.41 -9.07 16.35
N ASN A 367 7.72 -10.13 17.05
CA ASN A 367 7.51 -11.49 16.56
C ASN A 367 6.02 -11.85 16.63
N LEU A 368 5.36 -12.05 15.49
CA LEU A 368 3.97 -12.48 15.42
C LEU A 368 3.78 -14.00 15.47
N ARG A 369 4.87 -14.79 15.39
CA ARG A 369 4.78 -16.25 15.42
C ARG A 369 3.96 -16.79 16.60
N PRO A 370 4.08 -16.27 17.84
CA PRO A 370 3.26 -16.73 18.96
C PRO A 370 1.75 -16.56 18.74
N VAL A 371 1.31 -15.50 18.04
CA VAL A 371 -0.10 -15.30 17.68
C VAL A 371 -0.52 -16.27 16.57
N LEU A 372 0.36 -16.53 15.61
CA LEU A 372 0.10 -17.45 14.51
C LEU A 372 0.06 -18.92 14.96
N GLU A 373 0.71 -19.26 16.07
CA GLU A 373 0.68 -20.58 16.69
C GLU A 373 -0.48 -20.73 17.71
N ASP A 374 -0.90 -19.63 18.36
CA ASP A 374 -2.05 -19.56 19.26
C ASP A 374 -2.86 -18.28 18.99
N PRO A 375 -3.82 -18.33 18.04
CA PRO A 375 -4.59 -17.16 17.60
C PRO A 375 -5.45 -16.53 18.70
N ARG A 376 -5.72 -17.25 19.78
CA ARG A 376 -6.58 -16.83 20.91
C ARG A 376 -5.79 -16.46 22.16
N ARG A 377 -4.49 -16.26 22.03
CA ARG A 377 -3.66 -15.87 23.17
C ARG A 377 -4.14 -14.55 23.79
N SER A 378 -4.05 -14.46 25.12
CA SER A 378 -4.52 -13.30 25.88
C SER A 378 -3.55 -12.12 25.91
N ASP A 379 -2.32 -12.29 25.39
CA ASP A 379 -1.22 -11.32 25.43
C ASP A 379 -0.55 -11.15 24.04
N PRO A 380 -1.29 -10.72 23.01
CA PRO A 380 -0.70 -10.50 21.70
C PRO A 380 0.34 -9.36 21.74
N PRO A 381 1.42 -9.45 20.94
CA PRO A 381 2.59 -8.54 21.05
C PRO A 381 2.29 -7.04 20.94
N ARG A 382 1.27 -6.67 20.14
CA ARG A 382 0.81 -5.28 19.95
C ARG A 382 -0.53 -5.00 20.62
N GLY A 383 -1.15 -6.00 21.21
CA GLY A 383 -2.52 -5.91 21.70
C GLY A 383 -3.56 -6.33 20.66
N SER A 384 -4.81 -6.20 21.06
CA SER A 384 -6.01 -6.41 20.23
C SER A 384 -7.16 -5.57 20.80
N ALA A 385 -8.32 -5.58 20.14
CA ALA A 385 -9.51 -4.90 20.65
C ALA A 385 -9.93 -5.41 22.05
N SER A 386 -9.70 -6.70 22.33
CA SER A 386 -10.06 -7.36 23.59
C SER A 386 -8.94 -7.34 24.65
N ALA A 387 -7.67 -7.18 24.22
CA ALA A 387 -6.48 -7.16 25.08
C ALA A 387 -5.62 -5.94 24.72
N PRO A 388 -5.91 -4.74 25.27
CA PRO A 388 -5.25 -3.50 24.88
C PRO A 388 -3.72 -3.56 24.99
N GLY A 389 -3.04 -3.09 23.92
CA GLY A 389 -1.59 -2.95 23.81
C GLY A 389 -1.22 -1.60 23.25
N ASP A 390 -0.01 -1.49 22.71
CA ASP A 390 0.49 -0.23 22.12
C ASP A 390 -0.11 0.04 20.72
N GLY A 391 -0.52 -1.01 20.00
CA GLY A 391 -1.09 -0.92 18.67
C GLY A 391 -0.06 -0.91 17.53
N ALA A 392 -0.49 -0.43 16.38
CA ALA A 392 0.31 -0.26 15.17
C ALA A 392 0.37 1.22 14.76
N LEU A 393 1.54 1.68 14.33
CA LEU A 393 1.76 3.01 13.76
C LEU A 393 1.49 2.98 12.26
N VAL A 394 0.69 3.94 11.77
CA VAL A 394 0.52 4.23 10.34
C VAL A 394 0.92 5.69 10.12
N ASN A 395 1.73 5.97 9.10
CA ASN A 395 2.27 7.30 8.87
C ASN A 395 2.32 7.67 7.39
N TRP A 396 2.41 8.97 7.13
CA TRP A 396 2.54 9.52 5.79
C TRP A 396 3.43 10.76 5.80
N ASP A 397 4.40 10.79 4.87
CA ASP A 397 5.36 11.88 4.67
C ASP A 397 5.53 12.25 3.17
N GLY A 398 4.69 11.69 2.27
CA GLY A 398 4.84 11.86 0.83
C GLY A 398 4.42 13.25 0.34
N LEU A 399 5.23 13.85 -0.52
CA LEU A 399 4.96 15.16 -1.12
C LEU A 399 3.97 15.11 -2.29
N ASN A 400 3.79 13.95 -2.90
CA ASN A 400 2.89 13.78 -4.05
C ASN A 400 1.41 14.05 -3.73
N MET A 401 1.02 14.02 -2.45
CA MET A 401 -0.33 14.31 -1.97
C MET A 401 -0.41 15.58 -1.10
N LEU A 402 0.67 16.35 -1.02
CA LEU A 402 0.75 17.52 -0.12
C LEU A 402 -0.20 18.62 -0.51
N ASP A 403 -0.19 19.00 -1.78
CA ASP A 403 -0.87 20.21 -2.27
C ASP A 403 -1.59 19.93 -3.58
N PRO A 404 -2.92 19.67 -3.54
CA PRO A 404 -3.69 19.39 -4.75
C PRO A 404 -3.72 20.57 -5.72
N GLU A 405 -3.70 21.83 -5.26
CA GLU A 405 -3.71 23.00 -6.11
C GLU A 405 -2.41 23.10 -6.93
N TRP A 406 -1.28 22.86 -6.30
CA TRP A 406 0.02 22.81 -6.96
C TRP A 406 0.11 21.63 -7.96
N ALA A 407 -0.40 20.46 -7.58
CA ALA A 407 -0.47 19.29 -8.45
C ALA A 407 -1.33 19.55 -9.69
N ILE A 408 -2.50 20.18 -9.51
CA ILE A 408 -3.47 20.52 -10.55
C ILE A 408 -2.88 21.46 -11.63
N GLN A 409 -1.94 22.33 -11.27
CA GLN A 409 -1.26 23.20 -12.24
C GLN A 409 -0.30 22.44 -13.18
N GLY A 410 -0.06 21.17 -12.95
CA GLY A 410 0.81 20.32 -13.76
C GLY A 410 2.18 20.02 -13.15
N ALA A 411 2.51 20.59 -11.99
CA ALA A 411 3.80 20.40 -11.33
C ALA A 411 4.10 18.91 -11.09
N LEU A 412 3.12 18.18 -10.52
CA LEU A 412 3.26 16.75 -10.28
C LEU A 412 3.38 15.95 -11.58
N GLY A 413 2.65 16.37 -12.63
CA GLY A 413 2.71 15.76 -13.96
C GLY A 413 4.07 15.90 -14.61
N GLU A 414 4.69 17.07 -14.51
CA GLU A 414 6.06 17.28 -15.01
C GLU A 414 7.07 16.41 -14.26
N LEU A 415 6.99 16.38 -12.93
CA LEU A 415 7.86 15.53 -12.11
C LEU A 415 7.69 14.04 -12.41
N ALA A 416 6.48 13.58 -12.70
CA ALA A 416 6.22 12.19 -13.08
C ALA A 416 6.72 11.86 -14.50
N GLN A 417 6.73 12.82 -15.44
CA GLN A 417 7.22 12.64 -16.81
C GLN A 417 8.74 12.59 -16.90
N LEU A 418 9.46 13.09 -15.90
CA LEU A 418 10.93 13.00 -15.84
C LEU A 418 11.43 11.55 -15.74
N GLY A 419 10.50 10.62 -15.64
CA GLY A 419 10.70 9.20 -15.89
C GLY A 419 11.16 8.40 -14.67
N HIS A 420 11.07 7.11 -14.84
CA HIS A 420 11.61 6.11 -13.91
C HIS A 420 13.05 5.83 -14.34
N GLY A 421 14.05 6.33 -13.64
CA GLY A 421 15.43 6.04 -14.00
C GLY A 421 16.46 6.70 -13.07
N PRO A 422 17.71 6.24 -13.15
CA PRO A 422 18.80 6.73 -12.29
C PRO A 422 19.20 8.20 -12.55
N ASP A 423 18.69 8.80 -13.63
CA ASP A 423 19.06 10.15 -14.05
C ASP A 423 18.22 11.26 -13.41
N ARG A 424 17.29 10.92 -12.51
CA ARG A 424 16.48 11.88 -11.76
C ARG A 424 17.31 12.52 -10.65
N THR A 425 17.18 13.83 -10.52
CA THR A 425 17.95 14.60 -9.55
C THR A 425 17.09 15.61 -8.80
N LEU A 426 17.58 16.08 -7.65
CA LEU A 426 16.98 17.21 -6.93
C LEU A 426 16.92 18.49 -7.79
N GLU A 427 17.77 18.60 -8.80
CA GLU A 427 17.74 19.71 -9.77
C GLU A 427 16.41 19.74 -10.57
N ASP A 428 15.77 18.59 -10.77
CA ASP A 428 14.44 18.52 -11.37
C ASP A 428 13.37 19.16 -10.48
N CYS A 429 13.46 19.00 -9.16
CA CYS A 429 12.59 19.69 -8.21
C CYS A 429 12.77 21.21 -8.28
N LEU A 430 14.02 21.69 -8.39
CA LEU A 430 14.31 23.12 -8.53
C LEU A 430 13.71 23.69 -9.82
N ARG A 431 13.82 22.97 -10.95
CA ARG A 431 13.25 23.38 -12.22
C ARG A 431 11.72 23.48 -12.15
N VAL A 432 11.06 22.52 -11.51
CA VAL A 432 9.61 22.57 -11.29
C VAL A 432 9.25 23.73 -10.37
N GLY A 433 10.04 24.00 -9.33
CA GLY A 433 9.88 25.16 -8.46
C GLY A 433 10.02 26.49 -9.19
N GLU A 434 10.90 26.59 -10.20
CA GLU A 434 11.02 27.78 -11.04
C GLU A 434 9.78 28.02 -11.90
N THR A 435 9.13 26.95 -12.37
CA THR A 435 7.95 27.02 -13.26
C THR A 435 6.67 27.25 -12.48
N TYR A 436 6.42 26.46 -11.43
CA TYR A 436 5.14 26.37 -10.72
C TYR A 436 5.18 27.01 -9.32
N GLY A 437 6.36 27.38 -8.80
CA GLY A 437 6.55 27.71 -7.40
C GLY A 437 6.66 26.46 -6.53
N ALA A 438 6.85 26.65 -5.23
CA ALA A 438 6.82 25.58 -4.25
C ALA A 438 5.37 25.18 -3.91
N PRO A 439 5.12 23.91 -3.55
CA PRO A 439 3.85 23.54 -2.92
C PRO A 439 3.70 24.25 -1.56
N ASP A 440 2.46 24.42 -1.11
CA ASP A 440 2.18 25.00 0.19
C ASP A 440 2.54 24.02 1.32
N MET A 441 3.71 24.25 1.93
CA MET A 441 4.24 23.43 3.01
C MET A 441 3.51 23.59 4.36
N ASP A 442 2.56 24.54 4.47
CA ASP A 442 1.74 24.70 5.67
C ASP A 442 0.44 23.89 5.63
N LYS A 443 0.13 23.22 4.54
CA LYS A 443 -1.04 22.33 4.43
C LYS A 443 -0.87 21.10 5.32
N ARG A 444 -1.92 20.80 6.12
CA ARG A 444 -1.94 19.68 7.07
C ARG A 444 -2.38 18.38 6.37
N THR A 445 -1.49 17.79 5.58
CA THR A 445 -1.74 16.56 4.82
C THR A 445 -0.82 15.41 5.21
N PHE A 446 0.21 15.67 6.01
CA PHE A 446 1.01 14.61 6.63
C PHE A 446 0.30 14.07 7.85
N PHE A 447 0.49 12.79 8.15
CA PHE A 447 -0.15 12.23 9.34
C PHE A 447 0.73 11.22 10.09
N ARG A 448 0.39 11.07 11.39
CA ARG A 448 0.75 9.96 12.25
C ARG A 448 -0.52 9.41 12.85
N ALA A 449 -0.74 8.11 12.72
CA ALA A 449 -1.90 7.44 13.26
C ALA A 449 -1.47 6.24 14.11
N VAL A 450 -2.23 5.95 15.17
CA VAL A 450 -2.11 4.72 15.95
C VAL A 450 -3.45 4.02 16.00
N SER A 451 -3.45 2.71 15.73
CA SER A 451 -4.62 1.87 15.98
C SER A 451 -4.27 0.77 16.97
N ASP A 452 -5.08 0.62 18.00
CA ASP A 452 -4.94 -0.44 19.01
C ASP A 452 -5.87 -1.65 18.76
N GLY A 453 -6.50 -1.67 17.59
CA GLY A 453 -7.47 -2.69 17.17
C GLY A 453 -8.92 -2.30 17.48
N ARG A 454 -9.15 -1.34 18.38
CA ARG A 454 -10.48 -0.79 18.66
C ARG A 454 -10.58 0.69 18.33
N HIS A 455 -9.60 1.48 18.76
CA HIS A 455 -9.59 2.91 18.52
C HIS A 455 -8.47 3.28 17.57
N LYS A 456 -8.73 4.27 16.72
CA LYS A 456 -7.71 4.84 15.85
C LYS A 456 -7.65 6.35 16.02
N LEU A 457 -6.50 6.84 16.52
CA LEU A 457 -6.18 8.28 16.61
C LEU A 457 -5.32 8.66 15.41
N VAL A 458 -5.68 9.74 14.75
CA VAL A 458 -4.91 10.34 13.66
C VAL A 458 -4.60 11.79 13.99
N ARG A 459 -3.32 12.12 13.91
CA ARG A 459 -2.80 13.47 13.94
C ARG A 459 -2.44 13.90 12.53
N TRP A 460 -3.10 14.94 12.00
CA TRP A 460 -2.77 15.56 10.72
C TRP A 460 -1.97 16.84 10.94
N PHE A 461 -0.83 17.00 10.27
CA PHE A 461 0.07 18.13 10.45
C PHE A 461 0.74 18.54 9.13
N SER A 462 1.37 19.72 9.11
CA SER A 462 2.10 20.22 7.94
C SER A 462 3.58 19.88 8.01
N PRO A 463 4.29 19.82 6.87
CA PRO A 463 5.74 19.72 6.85
C PRO A 463 6.49 20.75 7.71
N THR A 464 5.90 21.92 7.95
CA THR A 464 6.48 22.98 8.81
C THR A 464 6.28 22.72 10.30
N ARG A 465 5.50 21.72 10.71
CA ARG A 465 5.10 21.39 12.08
C ARG A 465 5.34 19.92 12.42
N TYR A 466 6.61 19.52 12.36
CA TYR A 466 6.98 18.12 12.55
C TYR A 466 7.07 17.70 14.04
N GLU A 467 7.07 18.66 14.97
CA GLU A 467 7.20 18.39 16.39
C GLU A 467 6.07 17.46 16.89
N THR A 468 6.43 16.38 17.55
CA THR A 468 5.47 15.45 18.14
C THR A 468 4.84 16.05 19.39
N PRO A 469 3.53 16.37 19.39
CA PRO A 469 2.83 16.88 20.58
C PRO A 469 2.76 15.80 21.67
N ARG A 470 2.96 16.18 22.92
CA ARG A 470 2.97 15.26 24.06
C ARG A 470 1.78 15.46 24.99
N THR A 471 1.00 16.51 24.78
CA THR A 471 -0.21 16.81 25.54
C THR A 471 -1.38 17.06 24.60
N VAL A 472 -2.61 16.86 25.09
CA VAL A 472 -3.83 17.11 24.30
C VAL A 472 -3.92 18.57 23.85
N PRO A 473 -3.61 19.59 24.69
CA PRO A 473 -3.59 20.99 24.23
C PRO A 473 -2.58 21.24 23.10
N GLU A 474 -1.36 20.67 23.16
CA GLU A 474 -0.37 20.79 22.08
C GLU A 474 -0.86 20.11 20.80
N LEU A 475 -1.48 18.91 20.93
CA LEU A 475 -2.03 18.19 19.80
C LEU A 475 -3.05 19.03 19.03
N HIS A 476 -4.03 19.61 19.71
CA HIS A 476 -5.05 20.44 19.06
C HIS A 476 -4.53 21.80 18.59
N ALA A 477 -3.47 22.33 19.20
CA ALA A 477 -2.86 23.59 18.77
C ALA A 477 -2.09 23.46 17.44
N THR A 478 -1.49 22.30 17.18
CA THR A 478 -0.57 22.09 16.05
C THR A 478 -1.10 21.19 14.95
N SER A 479 -2.23 20.51 15.18
CA SER A 479 -2.72 19.45 14.30
C SER A 479 -4.24 19.47 14.16
N ASP A 480 -4.74 18.93 13.05
CA ASP A 480 -6.12 18.47 12.97
C ASP A 480 -6.16 17.04 13.50
N VAL A 481 -7.21 16.70 14.26
CA VAL A 481 -7.28 15.44 14.98
C VAL A 481 -8.52 14.65 14.55
N ALA A 482 -8.34 13.37 14.29
CA ALA A 482 -9.45 12.44 14.17
C ALA A 482 -9.26 11.28 15.16
N LEU A 483 -10.36 10.81 15.73
CA LEU A 483 -10.43 9.63 16.57
C LEU A 483 -11.69 8.85 16.21
N TYR A 484 -11.54 7.56 16.00
CA TYR A 484 -12.64 6.66 15.64
C TYR A 484 -12.70 5.47 16.61
N ASP A 485 -13.90 5.02 16.98
CA ASP A 485 -14.13 3.72 17.61
C ASP A 485 -14.49 2.71 16.51
N LEU A 486 -13.54 1.90 16.08
CA LEU A 486 -13.67 1.00 14.93
C LEU A 486 -14.68 -0.13 15.14
N LEU A 487 -15.12 -0.39 16.38
CA LEU A 487 -16.18 -1.36 16.67
C LEU A 487 -17.57 -0.75 16.52
N GLU A 488 -17.74 0.52 16.92
CA GLU A 488 -19.03 1.21 16.84
C GLU A 488 -19.21 1.93 15.50
N ASP A 489 -18.10 2.35 14.88
CA ASP A 489 -18.03 3.05 13.60
C ASP A 489 -16.94 2.42 12.70
N PRO A 490 -17.16 1.22 12.19
CA PRO A 490 -16.19 0.56 11.31
C PRO A 490 -15.96 1.30 9.98
N GLY A 491 -16.87 2.19 9.60
CA GLY A 491 -16.75 3.03 8.41
C GLY A 491 -15.99 4.34 8.64
N GLU A 492 -15.53 4.63 9.86
CA GLU A 492 -14.73 5.82 10.21
C GLU A 492 -15.37 7.17 9.80
N THR A 493 -16.70 7.24 9.85
CA THR A 493 -17.48 8.42 9.46
C THR A 493 -17.69 9.42 10.60
N ASN A 494 -17.59 8.95 11.85
CA ASN A 494 -17.84 9.74 13.04
C ASN A 494 -16.54 10.09 13.77
N ASN A 495 -15.96 11.25 13.47
CA ASN A 495 -14.78 11.75 14.17
C ASN A 495 -15.13 12.27 15.59
N ILE A 496 -14.75 11.51 16.61
CA ILE A 496 -14.90 11.86 18.04
C ILE A 496 -13.62 12.49 18.64
N GLY A 497 -12.62 12.83 17.84
CA GLY A 497 -11.37 13.47 18.25
C GLY A 497 -11.37 14.99 18.16
N ASP A 498 -12.44 15.61 17.65
CA ASP A 498 -12.58 17.05 17.52
C ASP A 498 -13.38 17.61 18.71
N PRO A 499 -12.80 18.54 19.53
CA PRO A 499 -13.47 19.13 20.69
C PRO A 499 -14.79 19.86 20.39
N SER A 500 -15.02 20.26 19.15
CA SER A 500 -16.25 20.94 18.72
C SER A 500 -17.40 19.97 18.41
N ARG A 501 -17.14 18.65 18.37
CA ARG A 501 -18.12 17.64 17.94
C ARG A 501 -18.73 16.87 19.09
N PRO A 502 -19.97 16.40 18.92
CA PRO A 502 -20.59 15.46 19.86
C PRO A 502 -19.78 14.16 19.99
N GLY A 503 -19.66 13.68 21.21
CA GLY A 503 -18.92 12.42 21.47
C GLY A 503 -17.42 12.61 21.71
N TYR A 504 -16.91 13.85 21.68
CA TYR A 504 -15.52 14.11 22.06
C TYR A 504 -15.21 13.60 23.48
N ASP A 505 -14.13 12.83 23.58
CA ASP A 505 -13.64 12.24 24.83
C ASP A 505 -12.14 12.55 24.99
N GLU A 506 -11.86 13.56 25.82
CA GLU A 506 -10.48 14.03 26.07
C GLU A 506 -9.61 12.95 26.74
N GLU A 507 -10.19 12.11 27.62
CA GLU A 507 -9.44 11.06 28.30
C GLU A 507 -9.02 9.97 27.31
N LEU A 508 -9.92 9.61 26.37
CA LEU A 508 -9.61 8.67 25.31
C LEU A 508 -8.57 9.24 24.33
N VAL A 509 -8.72 10.51 23.92
CA VAL A 509 -7.70 11.22 23.11
C VAL A 509 -6.34 11.20 23.80
N ALA A 510 -6.29 11.51 25.12
CA ALA A 510 -5.05 11.51 25.89
C ALA A 510 -4.43 10.09 26.00
N SER A 511 -5.25 9.06 26.13
CA SER A 511 -4.81 7.67 26.17
C SER A 511 -4.19 7.24 24.84
N MET A 512 -4.87 7.54 23.73
CA MET A 512 -4.39 7.19 22.39
C MET A 512 -3.17 8.02 21.98
N LEU A 513 -3.10 9.30 22.39
CA LEU A 513 -1.92 10.14 22.19
C LEU A 513 -0.67 9.54 22.88
N LYS A 514 -0.81 9.00 24.10
CA LYS A 514 0.31 8.33 24.77
C LYS A 514 0.82 7.12 23.98
N LYS A 515 -0.09 6.32 23.39
CA LYS A 515 0.28 5.19 22.52
C LYS A 515 0.99 5.68 21.27
N LEU A 516 0.45 6.71 20.61
CA LEU A 516 1.05 7.32 19.43
C LEU A 516 2.48 7.80 19.70
N VAL A 517 2.66 8.59 20.78
CA VAL A 517 3.97 9.10 21.21
C VAL A 517 4.93 7.97 21.50
N HIS A 518 4.47 6.93 22.24
CA HIS A 518 5.29 5.77 22.55
C HIS A 518 5.79 5.05 21.30
N LEU A 519 4.92 4.82 20.31
CA LEU A 519 5.32 4.17 19.04
C LEU A 519 6.27 5.04 18.22
N ILE A 520 6.03 6.36 18.16
CA ILE A 520 6.97 7.27 17.50
C ILE A 520 8.34 7.18 18.18
N ASP A 521 8.42 7.32 19.50
CA ASP A 521 9.68 7.31 20.24
C ASP A 521 10.43 5.96 20.14
N THR A 522 9.72 4.83 20.05
CA THR A 522 10.32 3.49 20.12
C THR A 522 10.52 2.82 18.75
N GLU A 523 9.68 3.09 17.77
CA GLU A 523 9.73 2.45 16.46
C GLU A 523 10.28 3.39 15.36
N LEU A 524 9.81 4.62 15.32
CA LEU A 524 10.23 5.61 14.32
C LEU A 524 11.52 6.35 14.73
N GLY A 525 11.69 6.64 16.02
CA GLY A 525 12.80 7.41 16.55
C GLY A 525 12.58 8.92 16.45
N GLU A 526 13.57 9.65 15.96
CA GLU A 526 13.42 11.08 15.73
C GLU A 526 12.41 11.37 14.64
N ASP A 527 11.34 12.09 14.98
CA ASP A 527 10.27 12.41 14.04
C ASP A 527 10.58 13.73 13.31
N GLU A 528 11.59 13.67 12.43
CA GLU A 528 12.06 14.78 11.61
C GLU A 528 11.64 14.64 10.15
N ARG A 529 11.64 15.74 9.43
CA ARG A 529 11.35 15.73 7.98
C ARG A 529 12.42 14.96 7.23
N PRO A 530 12.04 14.15 6.25
CA PRO A 530 12.99 13.44 5.39
C PRO A 530 13.52 14.33 4.24
N PHE A 531 13.16 15.61 4.17
CA PHE A 531 13.55 16.55 3.11
C PHE A 531 13.68 17.98 3.64
N ASP A 532 14.36 18.84 2.89
CA ASP A 532 14.47 20.26 3.19
C ASP A 532 13.24 21.03 2.71
N LEU A 533 12.80 22.06 3.48
CA LEU A 533 11.62 22.86 3.12
C LEU A 533 11.81 23.71 1.84
N ASP A 534 13.05 23.95 1.44
CA ASP A 534 13.41 24.66 0.22
C ASP A 534 13.77 23.73 -0.96
N LEU A 535 13.34 22.47 -0.90
CA LEU A 535 13.54 21.46 -1.95
C LEU A 535 13.21 21.97 -3.36
N PHE A 536 12.22 22.86 -3.50
CA PHE A 536 11.82 23.48 -4.75
C PHE A 536 12.45 24.87 -4.99
N GLY A 537 13.50 25.23 -4.25
CA GLY A 537 14.27 26.46 -4.40
C GLY A 537 13.59 27.75 -3.92
N THR A 538 12.32 27.69 -3.58
CA THR A 538 11.52 28.82 -3.07
C THR A 538 10.40 28.31 -2.16
N ARG A 539 10.10 29.11 -1.11
CA ARG A 539 8.90 28.91 -0.30
C ARG A 539 7.72 29.76 -0.79
N GLU A 540 7.93 30.58 -1.82
CA GLU A 540 6.88 31.43 -2.37
C GLU A 540 5.93 30.61 -3.22
N VAL A 541 4.68 30.53 -2.78
CA VAL A 541 3.59 29.91 -3.54
C VAL A 541 3.21 30.86 -4.67
N ARG A 542 3.35 30.43 -5.92
CA ARG A 542 3.07 31.26 -7.12
C ARG A 542 1.65 31.15 -7.66
N TYR A 543 0.88 30.19 -7.17
CA TYR A 543 -0.51 30.04 -7.54
C TYR A 543 -1.42 30.73 -6.52
N ARG A 544 -2.61 31.12 -6.99
CA ARG A 544 -3.68 31.57 -6.10
C ARG A 544 -4.80 30.55 -6.15
N PRO A 545 -5.43 30.22 -5.01
CA PRO A 545 -6.54 29.28 -4.98
C PRO A 545 -7.68 29.65 -5.94
N GLU A 546 -7.89 30.94 -6.18
CA GLU A 546 -8.88 31.46 -7.12
C GLU A 546 -8.50 31.27 -8.61
N ASP A 547 -7.23 31.05 -8.92
CA ASP A 547 -6.74 30.78 -10.28
C ASP A 547 -6.92 29.30 -10.66
N VAL A 548 -7.12 28.44 -9.69
CA VAL A 548 -7.48 27.03 -9.90
C VAL A 548 -8.99 26.97 -10.09
N ALA A 549 -9.43 26.68 -11.31
CA ALA A 549 -10.85 26.58 -11.63
C ALA A 549 -11.57 25.76 -10.56
N THR A 550 -12.35 26.42 -9.71
CA THR A 550 -13.27 25.74 -8.82
C THR A 550 -14.19 24.87 -9.66
N ASP A 551 -14.60 23.72 -9.13
CA ASP A 551 -15.53 22.78 -9.75
C ASP A 551 -16.92 23.38 -10.09
N ALA A 552 -16.96 24.51 -10.79
CA ALA A 552 -18.17 24.91 -11.47
C ALA A 552 -18.42 23.89 -12.59
N PRO A 553 -19.61 23.32 -12.70
CA PRO A 553 -19.95 22.47 -13.84
C PRO A 553 -19.61 23.27 -15.09
N ALA A 554 -18.79 22.70 -15.98
CA ALA A 554 -18.53 23.32 -17.27
C ALA A 554 -19.90 23.58 -17.92
N GLU A 555 -20.25 24.84 -18.10
CA GLU A 555 -21.38 25.18 -18.97
C GLU A 555 -21.12 24.46 -20.29
N GLU A 556 -22.06 23.63 -20.71
CA GLU A 556 -22.04 22.97 -22.00
C GLU A 556 -21.81 24.05 -23.05
N GLN A 557 -20.61 24.14 -23.58
CA GLN A 557 -20.44 24.88 -24.83
C GLN A 557 -21.26 24.16 -25.90
N PRO A 558 -22.18 24.84 -26.58
CA PRO A 558 -22.95 24.21 -27.64
C PRO A 558 -21.98 23.65 -28.69
N ALA A 559 -22.15 22.39 -29.02
CA ALA A 559 -21.35 21.70 -30.01
C ALA A 559 -21.32 22.54 -31.30
N GLU A 560 -20.14 22.94 -31.76
CA GLU A 560 -19.99 23.52 -33.07
C GLU A 560 -20.55 22.55 -34.13
N PRO A 561 -21.38 22.99 -35.07
CA PRO A 561 -21.88 22.12 -36.11
C PRO A 561 -20.70 21.63 -36.94
N GLY A 562 -20.48 20.32 -36.94
CA GLY A 562 -19.45 19.68 -37.75
C GLY A 562 -19.53 20.10 -39.24
N PRO A 563 -18.39 20.18 -39.94
CA PRO A 563 -18.36 20.56 -41.36
C PRO A 563 -19.23 19.60 -42.18
N GLY A 564 -20.17 20.16 -42.89
CA GLY A 564 -21.12 19.44 -43.73
C GLY A 564 -20.42 18.47 -44.69
N THR A 565 -20.86 17.24 -44.68
CA THR A 565 -20.50 16.23 -45.66
C THR A 565 -21.01 16.68 -47.03
N THR A 566 -20.11 17.11 -47.88
CA THR A 566 -20.38 17.21 -49.32
C THR A 566 -20.41 15.79 -49.89
N GLU A 567 -21.60 15.34 -50.29
CA GLU A 567 -21.76 14.16 -51.14
C GLU A 567 -20.98 14.37 -52.46
N GLN A 568 -20.08 13.45 -52.77
CA GLN A 568 -19.63 13.21 -54.12
C GLN A 568 -20.22 11.89 -54.63
N PRO A 569 -20.71 11.87 -55.91
CA PRO A 569 -21.35 10.69 -56.45
C PRO A 569 -20.33 9.64 -56.91
N GLY A 570 -20.79 8.42 -56.87
CA GLY A 570 -20.13 7.16 -57.03
C GLY A 570 -19.17 7.00 -58.19
N ASP A 571 -18.33 5.99 -58.02
CA ASP A 571 -18.08 5.02 -59.09
C ASP A 571 -17.69 3.66 -58.51
N ALA A 572 -18.20 2.65 -59.17
CA ALA A 572 -18.08 1.24 -58.86
C ALA A 572 -16.64 0.71 -59.11
N PHE A 573 -16.15 -0.14 -58.16
CA PHE A 573 -15.64 -1.49 -58.48
C PHE A 573 -15.45 -2.25 -57.18
#